data_8c0455fd0dd69866001797813e113352
#
_entry.id   8c0455fd0dd69866001797813e113352
#
_cell.length_a   1.000
_cell.length_b   1.000
_cell.length_c   1.000
_cell.angle_alpha   90.00
_cell.angle_beta   90.00
_cell.angle_gamma   90.00
#
_symmetry.space_group_name_H-M   'P 1'
#
loop_
_entity.id
_entity.type
_entity.pdbx_description
1 polymer ?
#
loop_
_entity_poly.entity_id
_entity_poly.type
_entity_poly.pdbx_seq_one_letter_code
_entity_poly.pdbx_strand_id
1 'polypeptide(L)'
;MERSSAYTMSISDDFSQAEFAAKHIASKSPIKPAVAIVLGSGLGGFADEMTDAVRISYNDIPHFARSTAVGHAGQLVMGNIGDCPVVVMQGRVHLYEGYPVRSVVFPMRVFSRMGVRTAILTNAAGGINLEYGQGRLVVIKDHINLQGQNPLVGPEDPNLGLRFIDMTEAYCKSYRQVALEAGKRLGIPLGEGVYAAVLGPSYETPAEIRFLRTIGADLVGMSTVPEVIVARQMGIKVLAISCVTNMAAGTTDAPINHEEVLEIGRKISGQFKALLRDVIPVIAQDAAKT
;
A
#
# COMPACT_ATOMS: atom_id res chain seq x y z
N MET A 1 -44.12 -9.23 -11.51
CA MET A 1 -42.86 -9.47 -10.71
C MET A 1 -41.72 -8.95 -11.54
N GLU A 2 -41.46 -7.66 -11.44
CA GLU A 2 -40.31 -7.02 -12.07
C GLU A 2 -39.06 -7.36 -11.26
N ARG A 3 -38.13 -8.07 -11.87
CA ARG A 3 -36.82 -8.31 -11.27
C ARG A 3 -36.02 -7.01 -11.36
N SER A 4 -35.76 -6.44 -10.20
CA SER A 4 -34.92 -5.26 -9.99
C SER A 4 -33.61 -5.34 -10.79
N SER A 5 -33.47 -4.42 -11.75
CA SER A 5 -32.29 -4.17 -12.59
C SER A 5 -31.20 -3.42 -11.84
N ALA A 6 -30.76 -3.90 -10.66
CA ALA A 6 -29.87 -3.15 -9.78
C ALA A 6 -28.45 -3.75 -9.67
N TYR A 7 -27.98 -4.56 -10.64
CA TYR A 7 -26.63 -5.13 -10.58
C TYR A 7 -25.97 -5.28 -11.97
N THR A 8 -25.74 -4.16 -12.62
CA THR A 8 -24.83 -4.11 -13.78
C THR A 8 -24.06 -2.79 -13.80
N MET A 9 -23.23 -2.56 -12.77
CA MET A 9 -22.03 -1.76 -13.05
C MET A 9 -21.05 -2.71 -13.73
N SER A 10 -20.88 -2.56 -15.05
CA SER A 10 -20.00 -3.38 -15.83
C SER A 10 -18.54 -3.10 -15.43
N ILE A 11 -17.68 -4.12 -15.44
CA ILE A 11 -16.24 -4.01 -15.21
C ILE A 11 -15.58 -3.13 -16.27
N SER A 12 -16.18 -3.01 -17.47
CA SER A 12 -15.79 -2.03 -18.48
C SER A 12 -15.75 -0.59 -17.93
N ASP A 13 -16.56 -0.28 -16.91
CA ASP A 13 -16.55 1.03 -16.28
C ASP A 13 -15.29 1.27 -15.44
N ASP A 14 -14.80 0.26 -14.71
CA ASP A 14 -13.58 0.41 -13.89
C ASP A 14 -12.34 0.68 -14.74
N PHE A 15 -12.19 0.01 -15.90
CA PHE A 15 -11.10 0.27 -16.83
C PHE A 15 -11.18 1.68 -17.41
N SER A 16 -12.34 2.06 -17.95
CA SER A 16 -12.55 3.37 -18.57
C SER A 16 -12.40 4.50 -17.54
N GLN A 17 -12.90 4.30 -16.31
CA GLN A 17 -12.75 5.24 -15.22
C GLN A 17 -11.28 5.41 -14.82
N ALA A 18 -10.51 4.31 -14.74
CA ALA A 18 -9.08 4.37 -14.43
C ALA A 18 -8.29 5.09 -15.54
N GLU A 19 -8.63 4.86 -16.81
CA GLU A 19 -8.02 5.56 -17.93
C GLU A 19 -8.35 7.06 -17.92
N PHE A 20 -9.60 7.42 -17.62
CA PHE A 20 -10.03 8.81 -17.51
C PHE A 20 -9.30 9.54 -16.37
N ALA A 21 -9.20 8.91 -15.18
CA ALA A 21 -8.46 9.45 -14.06
C ALA A 21 -6.96 9.60 -14.39
N ALA A 22 -6.35 8.61 -15.05
CA ALA A 22 -4.95 8.69 -15.48
C ALA A 22 -4.68 9.84 -16.44
N LYS A 23 -5.56 10.04 -17.44
CA LYS A 23 -5.49 11.19 -18.38
C LYS A 23 -5.64 12.52 -17.65
N HIS A 24 -6.54 12.60 -16.67
CA HIS A 24 -6.71 13.80 -15.85
C HIS A 24 -5.44 14.13 -15.07
N ILE A 25 -4.82 13.14 -14.39
CA ILE A 25 -3.57 13.30 -13.67
C ILE A 25 -2.45 13.76 -14.62
N ALA A 26 -2.33 13.12 -15.79
CA ALA A 26 -1.33 13.49 -16.79
C ALA A 26 -1.51 14.91 -17.34
N SER A 27 -2.74 15.45 -17.35
CA SER A 27 -2.99 16.86 -17.74
C SER A 27 -2.51 17.89 -16.70
N LYS A 28 -2.29 17.45 -15.44
CA LYS A 28 -1.83 18.30 -14.33
C LYS A 28 -0.32 18.26 -14.14
N SER A 29 0.35 17.21 -14.61
CA SER A 29 1.80 17.04 -14.45
C SER A 29 2.40 16.36 -15.68
N PRO A 30 3.52 16.86 -16.22
CA PRO A 30 4.22 16.22 -17.34
C PRO A 30 5.01 14.98 -16.93
N ILE A 31 5.12 14.70 -15.62
CA ILE A 31 5.90 13.61 -15.06
C ILE A 31 5.26 12.27 -15.42
N LYS A 32 6.08 11.37 -15.99
CA LYS A 32 5.72 9.97 -16.26
C LYS A 32 6.33 9.09 -15.17
N PRO A 33 5.57 8.68 -14.14
CA PRO A 33 6.14 8.00 -12.99
C PRO A 33 6.62 6.59 -13.36
N ALA A 34 7.82 6.23 -12.95
CA ALA A 34 8.36 4.88 -13.02
C ALA A 34 7.88 4.01 -11.85
N VAL A 35 7.72 4.64 -10.68
CA VAL A 35 7.35 3.97 -9.42
C VAL A 35 6.15 4.67 -8.79
N ALA A 36 5.17 3.88 -8.33
CA ALA A 36 4.11 4.35 -7.44
C ALA A 36 4.45 4.03 -5.99
N ILE A 37 4.16 4.97 -5.08
CA ILE A 37 4.41 4.80 -3.65
C ILE A 37 3.12 5.10 -2.90
N VAL A 38 2.71 4.21 -2.01
CA VAL A 38 1.56 4.43 -1.12
C VAL A 38 2.07 4.58 0.30
N LEU A 39 1.90 5.77 0.87
CA LEU A 39 2.34 6.10 2.22
C LEU A 39 1.25 5.77 3.25
N GLY A 40 1.61 4.98 4.25
CA GLY A 40 0.76 4.65 5.38
C GLY A 40 0.74 5.72 6.47
N SER A 41 -0.07 5.48 7.51
CA SER A 41 -0.22 6.38 8.67
C SER A 41 1.13 6.70 9.33
N GLY A 42 1.37 7.98 9.59
CA GLY A 42 2.62 8.48 10.17
C GLY A 42 3.81 8.58 9.20
N LEU A 43 3.70 8.07 7.96
CA LEU A 43 4.78 8.03 6.98
C LEU A 43 4.66 9.11 5.88
N GLY A 44 3.59 9.89 5.90
CA GLY A 44 3.25 10.89 4.87
C GLY A 44 4.32 11.93 4.58
N GLY A 45 5.19 12.26 5.55
CA GLY A 45 6.25 13.24 5.39
C GLY A 45 7.33 12.90 4.35
N PHE A 46 7.34 11.68 3.78
CA PHE A 46 8.23 11.34 2.68
C PHE A 46 7.92 12.14 1.40
N ALA A 47 6.65 12.43 1.15
CA ALA A 47 6.24 13.21 -0.04
C ALA A 47 6.79 14.66 -0.06
N ASP A 48 7.25 15.16 1.09
CA ASP A 48 7.83 16.51 1.19
C ASP A 48 9.30 16.57 0.71
N GLU A 49 9.92 15.42 0.45
CA GLU A 49 11.28 15.33 -0.10
C GLU A 49 11.32 15.33 -1.64
N MET A 50 10.17 15.31 -2.27
CA MET A 50 10.07 15.30 -3.73
C MET A 50 10.41 16.66 -4.32
N THR A 51 11.22 16.65 -5.38
CA THR A 51 11.47 17.82 -6.22
C THR A 51 10.46 17.91 -7.36
N ASP A 52 10.24 19.11 -7.91
CA ASP A 52 9.27 19.39 -8.98
C ASP A 52 7.86 18.88 -8.67
N ALA A 53 7.50 18.93 -7.38
CA ALA A 53 6.31 18.30 -6.87
C ALA A 53 5.01 19.03 -7.27
N VAL A 54 4.14 18.32 -7.99
CA VAL A 54 2.76 18.72 -8.28
C VAL A 54 1.83 17.94 -7.35
N ARG A 55 1.03 18.63 -6.54
CA ARG A 55 0.06 18.03 -5.60
C ARG A 55 -1.34 18.13 -6.16
N ILE A 56 -2.06 17.02 -6.16
CA ILE A 56 -3.44 16.92 -6.66
C ILE A 56 -4.29 16.29 -5.54
N SER A 57 -5.28 17.03 -5.05
CA SER A 57 -6.23 16.51 -4.07
C SER A 57 -6.99 15.31 -4.64
N TYR A 58 -7.26 14.25 -3.84
CA TYR A 58 -8.11 13.14 -4.29
C TYR A 58 -9.50 13.61 -4.70
N ASN A 59 -10.00 14.70 -4.11
CA ASN A 59 -11.28 15.29 -4.49
C ASN A 59 -11.30 15.83 -5.93
N ASP A 60 -10.13 16.16 -6.48
CA ASP A 60 -9.97 16.71 -7.82
C ASP A 60 -9.67 15.62 -8.87
N ILE A 61 -9.44 14.38 -8.43
CA ILE A 61 -9.20 13.25 -9.33
C ILE A 61 -10.50 12.48 -9.53
N PRO A 62 -10.97 12.34 -10.77
CA PRO A 62 -12.21 11.61 -11.05
C PRO A 62 -12.19 10.20 -10.47
N HIS A 63 -13.29 9.79 -9.83
CA HIS A 63 -13.53 8.47 -9.23
C HIS A 63 -12.61 8.08 -8.04
N PHE A 64 -11.70 8.95 -7.60
CA PHE A 64 -10.94 8.70 -6.37
C PHE A 64 -11.85 8.83 -5.14
N ALA A 65 -11.69 7.90 -4.21
CA ALA A 65 -12.34 7.98 -2.91
C ALA A 65 -11.65 9.02 -2.02
N ARG A 66 -12.42 9.70 -1.17
CA ARG A 66 -11.90 10.66 -0.20
C ARG A 66 -11.30 9.92 0.98
N SER A 67 -10.06 10.24 1.36
CA SER A 67 -9.49 9.70 2.59
C SER A 67 -10.10 10.41 3.80
N THR A 68 -10.63 9.64 4.74
CA THR A 68 -11.20 10.12 6.01
C THR A 68 -10.34 9.72 7.21
N ALA A 69 -9.33 8.87 6.99
CA ALA A 69 -8.44 8.39 8.03
C ALA A 69 -7.55 9.53 8.58
N VAL A 70 -7.47 9.63 9.91
CA VAL A 70 -6.64 10.62 10.60
C VAL A 70 -5.16 10.41 10.23
N GLY A 71 -4.47 11.50 9.90
CA GLY A 71 -3.05 11.47 9.51
C GLY A 71 -2.80 11.23 8.01
N HIS A 72 -3.87 11.12 7.20
CA HIS A 72 -3.79 11.03 5.74
C HIS A 72 -4.11 12.39 5.09
N ALA A 73 -3.18 12.89 4.26
CA ALA A 73 -3.39 14.18 3.58
C ALA A 73 -4.43 14.10 2.44
N GLY A 74 -4.71 12.90 1.92
CA GLY A 74 -5.71 12.70 0.86
C GLY A 74 -5.33 13.36 -0.46
N GLN A 75 -4.05 13.28 -0.83
CA GLN A 75 -3.53 13.86 -2.07
C GLN A 75 -2.54 12.94 -2.79
N LEU A 76 -2.50 13.10 -4.10
CA LEU A 76 -1.50 12.51 -4.98
C LEU A 76 -0.39 13.53 -5.21
N VAL A 77 0.87 13.10 -5.10
CA VAL A 77 2.02 13.95 -5.36
C VAL A 77 2.81 13.34 -6.52
N MET A 78 2.97 14.10 -7.61
CA MET A 78 3.80 13.75 -8.75
C MET A 78 5.11 14.54 -8.65
N GLY A 79 6.25 13.89 -8.81
CA GLY A 79 7.55 14.58 -8.68
C GLY A 79 8.71 13.62 -8.84
N ASN A 80 9.90 14.04 -8.40
CA ASN A 80 11.11 13.23 -8.48
C ASN A 80 11.69 12.95 -7.09
N ILE A 81 12.26 11.76 -6.93
CA ILE A 81 13.17 11.40 -5.83
C ILE A 81 14.55 11.18 -6.45
N GLY A 82 15.48 12.15 -6.27
CA GLY A 82 16.66 12.23 -7.12
C GLY A 82 16.24 12.38 -8.58
N ASP A 83 16.79 11.54 -9.46
CA ASP A 83 16.44 11.53 -10.89
C ASP A 83 15.28 10.58 -11.23
N CYS A 84 14.65 9.95 -10.22
CA CYS A 84 13.59 9.00 -10.43
C CYS A 84 12.20 9.65 -10.38
N PRO A 85 11.41 9.63 -11.49
CA PRO A 85 10.05 10.15 -11.49
C PRO A 85 9.12 9.20 -10.75
N VAL A 86 8.37 9.72 -9.80
CA VAL A 86 7.49 8.94 -8.94
C VAL A 86 6.10 9.56 -8.81
N VAL A 87 5.11 8.71 -8.52
CA VAL A 87 3.80 9.13 -8.03
C VAL A 87 3.60 8.61 -6.62
N VAL A 88 3.22 9.50 -5.71
CA VAL A 88 3.08 9.19 -4.28
C VAL A 88 1.65 9.45 -3.82
N MET A 89 1.00 8.43 -3.27
CA MET A 89 -0.22 8.60 -2.48
C MET A 89 0.15 9.02 -1.06
N GLN A 90 -0.15 10.26 -0.69
CA GLN A 90 0.03 10.75 0.66
C GLN A 90 -1.22 10.42 1.50
N GLY A 91 -1.30 9.16 1.90
CA GLY A 91 -2.45 8.53 2.51
C GLY A 91 -3.23 7.63 1.55
N ARG A 92 -4.11 6.81 2.10
CA ARG A 92 -4.99 5.88 1.37
C ARG A 92 -6.37 5.81 2.02
N VAL A 93 -7.32 5.17 1.35
CA VAL A 93 -8.60 4.77 1.93
C VAL A 93 -8.58 3.30 2.35
N HIS A 94 -9.43 2.94 3.30
CA HIS A 94 -9.50 1.60 3.88
C HIS A 94 -10.91 1.03 3.80
N LEU A 95 -11.02 -0.30 3.88
CA LEU A 95 -12.32 -0.98 3.92
C LEU A 95 -13.15 -0.58 5.15
N TYR A 96 -12.50 -0.34 6.30
CA TYR A 96 -13.20 0.09 7.53
C TYR A 96 -13.80 1.50 7.45
N GLU A 97 -13.42 2.32 6.46
CA GLU A 97 -14.07 3.61 6.17
C GLU A 97 -15.43 3.44 5.47
N GLY A 98 -15.85 2.19 5.17
CA GLY A 98 -17.10 1.87 4.49
C GLY A 98 -17.02 1.88 2.97
N TYR A 99 -15.85 2.06 2.40
CA TYR A 99 -15.66 2.00 0.96
C TYR A 99 -15.70 0.55 0.44
N PRO A 100 -16.32 0.31 -0.72
CA PRO A 100 -16.23 -0.99 -1.38
C PRO A 100 -14.77 -1.26 -1.80
N VAL A 101 -14.36 -2.52 -1.81
CA VAL A 101 -12.97 -2.92 -2.12
C VAL A 101 -12.47 -2.37 -3.46
N ARG A 102 -13.35 -2.23 -4.46
CA ARG A 102 -13.02 -1.63 -5.76
C ARG A 102 -12.54 -0.17 -5.66
N SER A 103 -13.11 0.62 -4.75
CA SER A 103 -12.67 2.00 -4.51
C SER A 103 -11.32 2.06 -3.80
N VAL A 104 -11.06 1.12 -2.88
CA VAL A 104 -9.77 1.01 -2.18
C VAL A 104 -8.63 0.69 -3.17
N VAL A 105 -8.87 -0.17 -4.14
CA VAL A 105 -7.85 -0.59 -5.12
C VAL A 105 -7.80 0.25 -6.40
N PHE A 106 -8.75 1.16 -6.58
CA PHE A 106 -8.85 2.00 -7.77
C PHE A 106 -7.56 2.74 -8.12
N PRO A 107 -6.81 3.32 -7.16
CA PRO A 107 -5.52 3.95 -7.45
C PRO A 107 -4.51 3.03 -8.12
N MET A 108 -4.44 1.74 -7.77
CA MET A 108 -3.54 0.79 -8.42
C MET A 108 -3.88 0.60 -9.91
N ARG A 109 -5.18 0.56 -10.24
CA ARG A 109 -5.66 0.53 -11.63
C ARG A 109 -5.25 1.77 -12.39
N VAL A 110 -5.40 2.95 -11.79
CA VAL A 110 -4.99 4.23 -12.36
C VAL A 110 -3.47 4.24 -12.62
N PHE A 111 -2.66 3.81 -11.66
CA PHE A 111 -1.20 3.75 -11.83
C PHE A 111 -0.77 2.82 -12.96
N SER A 112 -1.43 1.69 -13.12
CA SER A 112 -1.21 0.82 -14.28
C SER A 112 -1.50 1.55 -15.62
N ARG A 113 -2.58 2.36 -15.68
CA ARG A 113 -2.91 3.18 -16.87
C ARG A 113 -1.93 4.31 -17.10
N MET A 114 -1.26 4.80 -16.06
CA MET A 114 -0.14 5.76 -16.17
C MET A 114 1.17 5.11 -16.62
N GLY A 115 1.21 3.80 -16.81
CA GLY A 115 2.39 3.06 -17.24
C GLY A 115 3.29 2.57 -16.11
N VAL A 116 2.89 2.75 -14.85
CA VAL A 116 3.63 2.24 -13.68
C VAL A 116 3.72 0.71 -13.72
N ARG A 117 4.92 0.18 -13.45
CA ARG A 117 5.19 -1.27 -13.37
C ARG A 117 5.79 -1.70 -12.03
N THR A 118 6.03 -0.75 -11.14
CA THR A 118 6.61 -0.98 -9.81
C THR A 118 5.85 -0.18 -8.77
N ALA A 119 5.47 -0.81 -7.68
CA ALA A 119 4.82 -0.16 -6.54
C ALA A 119 5.54 -0.46 -5.23
N ILE A 120 5.69 0.58 -4.39
CA ILE A 120 6.10 0.46 -2.99
C ILE A 120 4.89 0.75 -2.13
N LEU A 121 4.44 -0.23 -1.35
CA LEU A 121 3.33 -0.08 -0.42
C LEU A 121 3.88 -0.02 0.99
N THR A 122 3.47 0.99 1.75
CA THR A 122 3.90 1.12 3.15
C THR A 122 2.70 1.19 4.07
N ASN A 123 2.85 0.71 5.30
CA ASN A 123 1.79 0.73 6.29
C ASN A 123 2.35 0.80 7.72
N ALA A 124 1.49 1.21 8.64
CA ALA A 124 1.64 0.95 10.06
C ALA A 124 1.06 -0.45 10.37
N ALA A 125 1.68 -1.21 11.23
CA ALA A 125 1.26 -2.54 11.62
C ALA A 125 1.49 -2.82 13.11
N GLY A 126 0.65 -3.67 13.69
CA GLY A 126 0.89 -4.27 15.00
C GLY A 126 1.89 -5.41 14.90
N GLY A 127 2.89 -5.43 15.78
CA GLY A 127 3.89 -6.50 15.87
C GLY A 127 3.35 -7.73 16.59
N ILE A 128 3.22 -8.84 15.88
CA ILE A 128 2.86 -10.15 16.44
C ILE A 128 4.12 -10.93 16.80
N ASN A 129 5.14 -10.87 15.95
CA ASN A 129 6.45 -11.45 16.21
C ASN A 129 7.19 -10.62 17.26
N LEU A 130 7.55 -11.24 18.38
CA LEU A 130 8.15 -10.56 19.53
C LEU A 130 9.60 -10.10 19.28
N GLU A 131 10.24 -10.57 18.20
CA GLU A 131 11.56 -10.08 17.77
C GLU A 131 11.50 -8.71 17.11
N TYR A 132 10.29 -8.26 16.71
CA TYR A 132 10.07 -6.97 16.06
C TYR A 132 9.48 -5.96 17.05
N GLY A 133 10.35 -5.23 17.74
CA GLY A 133 9.93 -4.15 18.62
C GLY A 133 9.37 -2.93 17.88
N GLN A 134 8.74 -2.02 18.64
CA GLN A 134 8.26 -0.73 18.11
C GLN A 134 9.35 0.03 17.34
N GLY A 135 8.97 0.64 16.23
CA GLY A 135 9.86 1.35 15.33
C GLY A 135 10.63 0.44 14.35
N ARG A 136 10.50 -0.88 14.46
CA ARG A 136 11.10 -1.80 13.51
C ARG A 136 10.45 -1.64 12.13
N LEU A 137 11.26 -1.54 11.09
CA LEU A 137 10.82 -1.69 9.71
C LEU A 137 10.90 -3.16 9.30
N VAL A 138 9.83 -3.68 8.71
CA VAL A 138 9.73 -5.09 8.29
C VAL A 138 9.32 -5.15 6.82
N VAL A 139 10.13 -5.80 6.01
CA VAL A 139 9.81 -6.09 4.60
C VAL A 139 8.79 -7.22 4.57
N ILE A 140 7.65 -6.99 3.94
CA ILE A 140 6.60 -8.00 3.81
C ILE A 140 7.04 -9.01 2.73
N LYS A 141 7.16 -10.28 3.14
CA LYS A 141 7.51 -11.38 2.22
C LYS A 141 6.31 -12.14 1.69
N ASP A 142 5.20 -12.14 2.46
CA ASP A 142 3.95 -12.82 2.15
C ASP A 142 2.82 -12.24 2.98
N HIS A 143 1.56 -12.63 2.70
CA HIS A 143 0.41 -12.19 3.47
C HIS A 143 -0.64 -13.28 3.70
N ILE A 144 -1.46 -13.05 4.72
CA ILE A 144 -2.68 -13.81 5.02
C ILE A 144 -3.86 -12.84 4.93
N ASN A 145 -4.77 -13.07 3.97
CA ASN A 145 -5.94 -12.21 3.76
C ASN A 145 -7.13 -12.69 4.61
N LEU A 146 -7.41 -12.00 5.70
CA LEU A 146 -8.56 -12.22 6.59
C LEU A 146 -9.59 -11.08 6.51
N GLN A 147 -9.54 -10.22 5.50
CA GLN A 147 -10.50 -9.12 5.33
C GLN A 147 -11.87 -9.58 4.82
N GLY A 148 -12.02 -10.87 4.48
CA GLY A 148 -13.28 -11.41 3.96
C GLY A 148 -13.64 -10.93 2.55
N GLN A 149 -12.73 -10.24 1.87
CA GLN A 149 -12.92 -9.67 0.53
C GLN A 149 -11.72 -9.95 -0.37
N ASN A 150 -12.01 -10.11 -1.68
CA ASN A 150 -11.00 -10.16 -2.71
C ASN A 150 -11.43 -9.22 -3.85
N PRO A 151 -10.59 -8.28 -4.28
CA PRO A 151 -10.96 -7.27 -5.28
C PRO A 151 -11.20 -7.84 -6.69
N LEU A 152 -10.86 -9.11 -6.93
CA LEU A 152 -11.07 -9.80 -8.20
C LEU A 152 -12.41 -10.55 -8.27
N VAL A 153 -13.20 -10.56 -7.18
CA VAL A 153 -14.54 -11.16 -7.17
C VAL A 153 -15.48 -10.33 -8.03
N GLY A 154 -16.16 -10.99 -8.95
CA GLY A 154 -17.12 -10.36 -9.87
C GLY A 154 -16.97 -10.84 -11.31
N PRO A 155 -17.61 -10.18 -12.27
CA PRO A 155 -17.43 -10.45 -13.69
C PRO A 155 -15.97 -10.20 -14.13
N GLU A 156 -15.49 -10.95 -15.11
CA GLU A 156 -14.15 -10.78 -15.68
C GLU A 156 -14.11 -9.59 -16.65
N ASP A 157 -13.04 -8.79 -16.56
CA ASP A 157 -12.71 -7.78 -17.55
C ASP A 157 -11.28 -8.03 -18.07
N PRO A 158 -11.12 -8.52 -19.29
CA PRO A 158 -9.81 -8.82 -19.88
C PRO A 158 -8.87 -7.59 -19.94
N ASN A 159 -9.44 -6.38 -19.95
CA ASN A 159 -8.64 -5.14 -19.96
C ASN A 159 -7.93 -4.86 -18.63
N LEU A 160 -8.42 -5.46 -17.55
CA LEU A 160 -7.84 -5.36 -16.21
C LEU A 160 -6.82 -6.47 -15.91
N GLY A 161 -6.64 -7.44 -16.81
CA GLY A 161 -5.73 -8.56 -16.66
C GLY A 161 -6.41 -9.89 -16.35
N LEU A 162 -5.64 -10.90 -15.97
CA LEU A 162 -6.14 -12.24 -15.72
C LEU A 162 -7.05 -12.28 -14.46
N ARG A 163 -8.12 -13.10 -14.54
CA ARG A 163 -9.00 -13.36 -13.39
C ARG A 163 -8.29 -14.18 -12.31
N PHE A 164 -7.61 -15.25 -12.71
CA PHE A 164 -6.87 -16.12 -11.81
C PHE A 164 -5.39 -15.82 -11.94
N ILE A 165 -4.84 -15.17 -10.91
CA ILE A 165 -3.44 -14.71 -10.88
C ILE A 165 -2.61 -15.58 -9.95
N ASP A 166 -1.36 -15.78 -10.31
CA ASP A 166 -0.39 -16.40 -9.44
C ASP A 166 0.08 -15.42 -8.36
N MET A 167 -0.10 -15.80 -7.10
CA MET A 167 0.31 -15.06 -5.91
C MET A 167 1.51 -15.69 -5.19
N THR A 168 2.16 -16.71 -5.76
CA THR A 168 3.33 -17.37 -5.17
C THR A 168 4.45 -16.37 -4.89
N GLU A 169 4.60 -15.36 -5.73
CA GLU A 169 5.49 -14.21 -5.52
C GLU A 169 4.68 -12.91 -5.50
N ALA A 170 3.79 -12.77 -4.52
CA ALA A 170 2.99 -11.56 -4.35
C ALA A 170 3.86 -10.31 -4.12
N TYR A 171 4.97 -10.48 -3.42
CA TYR A 171 5.98 -9.45 -3.13
C TYR A 171 7.29 -9.82 -3.83
N CYS A 172 7.75 -8.94 -4.71
CA CYS A 172 8.88 -9.21 -5.60
C CYS A 172 10.17 -9.54 -4.82
N LYS A 173 10.71 -10.75 -5.01
CA LYS A 173 11.86 -11.26 -4.27
C LYS A 173 13.11 -10.39 -4.47
N SER A 174 13.38 -9.94 -5.70
CA SER A 174 14.50 -9.06 -5.98
C SER A 174 14.38 -7.71 -5.27
N TYR A 175 13.17 -7.13 -5.20
CA TYR A 175 12.95 -5.85 -4.51
C TYR A 175 13.08 -5.99 -2.99
N ARG A 176 12.64 -7.12 -2.42
CA ARG A 176 12.85 -7.43 -1.00
C ARG A 176 14.35 -7.50 -0.68
N GLN A 177 15.11 -8.17 -1.53
CA GLN A 177 16.58 -8.25 -1.37
C GLN A 177 17.23 -6.86 -1.45
N VAL A 178 16.83 -6.02 -2.42
CA VAL A 178 17.33 -4.63 -2.53
C VAL A 178 17.04 -3.85 -1.23
N ALA A 179 15.85 -3.99 -0.66
CA ALA A 179 15.51 -3.31 0.59
C ALA A 179 16.35 -3.79 1.78
N LEU A 180 16.55 -5.12 1.91
CA LEU A 180 17.36 -5.70 2.98
C LEU A 180 18.83 -5.28 2.88
N GLU A 181 19.38 -5.24 1.67
CA GLU A 181 20.76 -4.77 1.43
C GLU A 181 20.90 -3.27 1.71
N ALA A 182 19.90 -2.46 1.31
CA ALA A 182 19.85 -1.05 1.66
C ALA A 182 19.84 -0.83 3.19
N GLY A 183 19.01 -1.61 3.91
CA GLY A 183 18.99 -1.58 5.37
C GLY A 183 20.37 -1.87 5.98
N LYS A 184 21.07 -2.88 5.47
CA LYS A 184 22.44 -3.21 5.94
C LYS A 184 23.43 -2.07 5.69
N ARG A 185 23.41 -1.46 4.49
CA ARG A 185 24.30 -0.33 4.14
C ARG A 185 24.04 0.90 5.03
N LEU A 186 22.78 1.16 5.34
CA LEU A 186 22.35 2.33 6.11
C LEU A 186 22.40 2.10 7.64
N GLY A 187 22.71 0.88 8.09
CA GLY A 187 22.65 0.53 9.52
C GLY A 187 21.22 0.52 10.08
N ILE A 188 20.20 0.37 9.20
CA ILE A 188 18.80 0.27 9.57
C ILE A 188 18.45 -1.22 9.74
N PRO A 189 18.11 -1.66 10.96
CA PRO A 189 17.74 -3.05 11.16
C PRO A 189 16.38 -3.35 10.52
N LEU A 190 16.36 -4.17 9.48
CA LEU A 190 15.15 -4.66 8.83
C LEU A 190 14.84 -6.10 9.24
N GLY A 191 13.55 -6.44 9.33
CA GLY A 191 13.05 -7.81 9.39
C GLY A 191 12.37 -8.20 8.07
N GLU A 192 12.07 -9.49 7.89
CA GLU A 192 11.12 -9.99 6.88
C GLU A 192 9.99 -10.73 7.58
N GLY A 193 8.74 -10.48 7.17
CA GLY A 193 7.60 -11.08 7.85
C GLY A 193 6.37 -11.30 6.98
N VAL A 194 5.46 -12.11 7.51
CA VAL A 194 4.13 -12.36 6.96
C VAL A 194 3.13 -11.38 7.57
N TYR A 195 2.40 -10.68 6.71
CA TYR A 195 1.42 -9.67 7.10
C TYR A 195 0.00 -10.26 7.09
N ALA A 196 -0.69 -10.27 8.22
CA ALA A 196 -2.11 -10.59 8.30
C ALA A 196 -2.94 -9.33 8.05
N ALA A 197 -3.80 -9.36 7.03
CA ALA A 197 -4.75 -8.29 6.76
C ALA A 197 -6.10 -8.60 7.39
N VAL A 198 -6.56 -7.75 8.30
CA VAL A 198 -7.88 -7.81 8.94
C VAL A 198 -8.72 -6.60 8.55
N LEU A 199 -10.04 -6.66 8.77
CA LEU A 199 -10.94 -5.59 8.36
C LEU A 199 -10.79 -4.34 9.25
N GLY A 200 -10.70 -4.49 10.56
CA GLY A 200 -10.85 -3.40 11.52
C GLY A 200 -12.30 -2.86 11.55
N PRO A 201 -12.58 -1.64 12.10
CA PRO A 201 -11.62 -0.69 12.68
C PRO A 201 -11.19 -1.01 14.12
N SER A 202 -11.82 -1.99 14.80
CA SER A 202 -11.35 -2.40 16.12
C SER A 202 -9.98 -3.06 16.03
N TYR A 203 -9.11 -2.77 16.98
CA TYR A 203 -7.91 -3.58 17.18
C TYR A 203 -8.29 -4.98 17.62
N GLU A 204 -7.39 -5.91 17.39
CA GLU A 204 -7.59 -7.33 17.66
C GLU A 204 -7.63 -7.59 19.18
N THR A 205 -8.35 -8.63 19.57
CA THR A 205 -8.27 -9.16 20.94
C THR A 205 -6.98 -9.98 21.14
N PRO A 206 -6.53 -10.19 22.39
CA PRO A 206 -5.40 -11.09 22.66
C PRO A 206 -5.58 -12.51 22.12
N ALA A 207 -6.83 -13.00 22.04
CA ALA A 207 -7.13 -14.33 21.48
C ALA A 207 -6.94 -14.36 19.96
N GLU A 208 -7.38 -13.31 19.25
CA GLU A 208 -7.15 -13.13 17.82
C GLU A 208 -5.66 -13.03 17.51
N ILE A 209 -4.88 -12.32 18.31
CA ILE A 209 -3.42 -12.22 18.14
C ILE A 209 -2.74 -13.58 18.34
N ARG A 210 -3.15 -14.38 19.32
CA ARG A 210 -2.64 -15.76 19.48
C ARG A 210 -2.98 -16.64 18.27
N PHE A 211 -4.20 -16.51 17.74
CA PHE A 211 -4.61 -17.22 16.52
C PHE A 211 -3.74 -16.79 15.32
N LEU A 212 -3.59 -15.48 15.06
CA LEU A 212 -2.78 -14.95 13.97
C LEU A 212 -1.33 -15.45 14.06
N ARG A 213 -0.74 -15.45 15.27
CA ARG A 213 0.60 -16.01 15.49
C ARG A 213 0.67 -17.50 15.15
N THR A 214 -0.33 -18.27 15.57
CA THR A 214 -0.39 -19.71 15.33
C THR A 214 -0.44 -20.06 13.83
N ILE A 215 -1.13 -19.24 13.03
CA ILE A 215 -1.19 -19.42 11.57
C ILE A 215 0.00 -18.82 10.82
N GLY A 216 1.00 -18.27 11.53
CA GLY A 216 2.27 -17.83 10.96
C GLY A 216 2.37 -16.35 10.62
N ALA A 217 1.48 -15.48 11.13
CA ALA A 217 1.58 -14.04 10.94
C ALA A 217 2.64 -13.43 11.87
N ASP A 218 3.47 -12.55 11.33
CA ASP A 218 4.45 -11.72 12.05
C ASP A 218 3.90 -10.32 12.37
N LEU A 219 2.97 -9.84 11.55
CA LEU A 219 2.42 -8.49 11.57
C LEU A 219 0.90 -8.55 11.35
N VAL A 220 0.18 -7.55 11.87
CA VAL A 220 -1.25 -7.38 11.59
C VAL A 220 -1.56 -5.93 11.23
N GLY A 221 -2.48 -5.74 10.29
CA GLY A 221 -2.99 -4.41 9.94
C GLY A 221 -4.21 -4.48 9.03
N MET A 222 -4.70 -3.31 8.59
CA MET A 222 -6.05 -3.17 8.01
C MET A 222 -6.01 -2.68 6.54
N SER A 223 -4.88 -2.89 5.81
CA SER A 223 -4.68 -2.33 4.47
C SER A 223 -3.87 -3.26 3.57
N THR A 224 -3.30 -2.72 2.49
CA THR A 224 -2.20 -3.27 1.69
C THR A 224 -2.55 -4.47 0.83
N VAL A 225 -3.18 -5.51 1.37
CA VAL A 225 -3.40 -6.78 0.66
C VAL A 225 -4.32 -6.64 -0.56
N PRO A 226 -5.45 -5.91 -0.53
CA PRO A 226 -6.25 -5.67 -1.72
C PRO A 226 -5.47 -4.94 -2.82
N GLU A 227 -4.64 -3.97 -2.45
CA GLU A 227 -3.78 -3.21 -3.37
C GLU A 227 -2.74 -4.13 -4.03
N VAL A 228 -2.11 -5.04 -3.25
CA VAL A 228 -1.16 -6.05 -3.77
C VAL A 228 -1.83 -6.98 -4.76
N ILE A 229 -3.03 -7.48 -4.47
CA ILE A 229 -3.77 -8.38 -5.36
C ILE A 229 -4.00 -7.70 -6.72
N VAL A 230 -4.51 -6.46 -6.73
CA VAL A 230 -4.76 -5.73 -7.97
C VAL A 230 -3.45 -5.33 -8.66
N ALA A 231 -2.42 -4.93 -7.93
CA ALA A 231 -1.10 -4.66 -8.51
C ALA A 231 -0.58 -5.88 -9.27
N ARG A 232 -0.66 -7.08 -8.67
CA ARG A 232 -0.27 -8.34 -9.33
C ARG A 232 -1.12 -8.66 -10.55
N GLN A 233 -2.45 -8.43 -10.48
CA GLN A 233 -3.35 -8.58 -11.64
C GLN A 233 -2.91 -7.70 -12.82
N MET A 234 -2.49 -6.47 -12.53
CA MET A 234 -2.07 -5.48 -13.52
C MET A 234 -0.60 -5.62 -13.94
N GLY A 235 0.11 -6.66 -13.50
CA GLY A 235 1.52 -6.89 -13.82
C GLY A 235 2.50 -5.94 -13.12
N ILE A 236 2.06 -5.26 -12.06
CA ILE A 236 2.90 -4.38 -11.25
C ILE A 236 3.67 -5.20 -10.22
N LYS A 237 5.00 -5.09 -10.19
CA LYS A 237 5.86 -5.68 -9.17
C LYS A 237 5.73 -4.90 -7.87
N VAL A 238 5.64 -5.58 -6.73
CA VAL A 238 5.38 -4.95 -5.43
C VAL A 238 6.54 -5.17 -4.46
N LEU A 239 7.00 -4.09 -3.83
CA LEU A 239 7.70 -4.08 -2.56
C LEU A 239 6.73 -3.56 -1.49
N ALA A 240 6.64 -4.23 -0.34
CA ALA A 240 5.87 -3.69 0.77
C ALA A 240 6.70 -3.66 2.05
N ILE A 241 6.56 -2.57 2.82
CA ILE A 241 7.30 -2.33 4.06
C ILE A 241 6.32 -1.88 5.15
N SER A 242 6.27 -2.62 6.23
CA SER A 242 5.54 -2.26 7.45
C SER A 242 6.44 -1.51 8.43
N CYS A 243 5.88 -0.51 9.08
CA CYS A 243 6.42 0.01 10.33
C CYS A 243 5.67 -0.64 11.49
N VAL A 244 6.36 -1.30 12.41
CA VAL A 244 5.79 -1.78 13.66
C VAL A 244 5.55 -0.57 14.56
N THR A 245 4.32 -0.07 14.59
CA THR A 245 3.98 1.15 15.34
C THR A 245 3.58 0.85 16.78
N ASN A 246 3.08 -0.33 17.03
CA ASN A 246 2.68 -0.83 18.34
C ASN A 246 2.90 -2.34 18.39
N MET A 247 3.05 -2.89 19.57
CA MET A 247 2.96 -4.34 19.74
C MET A 247 1.49 -4.74 19.71
N ALA A 248 1.19 -5.91 19.14
CA ALA A 248 -0.17 -6.41 19.02
C ALA A 248 -0.78 -6.71 20.40
N ALA A 249 -2.12 -6.73 20.49
CA ALA A 249 -2.85 -6.89 21.74
C ALA A 249 -2.44 -8.16 22.52
N GLY A 250 -2.27 -8.02 23.84
CA GLY A 250 -1.86 -9.11 24.73
C GLY A 250 -0.38 -9.51 24.61
N THR A 251 0.44 -8.73 23.91
CA THR A 251 1.90 -8.84 23.94
C THR A 251 2.49 -7.96 25.04
N THR A 252 1.79 -6.89 25.41
CA THR A 252 2.07 -6.00 26.55
C THR A 252 0.78 -5.74 27.29
N ASP A 253 0.86 -5.22 28.53
CA ASP A 253 -0.31 -4.85 29.34
C ASP A 253 -0.89 -3.46 28.97
N ALA A 254 -0.21 -2.71 28.10
CA ALA A 254 -0.63 -1.37 27.69
C ALA A 254 -1.76 -1.43 26.65
N PRO A 255 -2.77 -0.54 26.74
CA PRO A 255 -3.80 -0.43 25.71
C PRO A 255 -3.20 0.17 24.42
N ILE A 256 -3.67 -0.30 23.27
CA ILE A 256 -3.27 0.23 21.97
C ILE A 256 -4.09 1.49 21.67
N ASN A 257 -3.43 2.56 21.20
CA ASN A 257 -4.10 3.77 20.75
C ASN A 257 -3.52 4.29 19.42
N HIS A 258 -4.32 5.05 18.68
CA HIS A 258 -3.92 5.56 17.36
C HIS A 258 -2.88 6.70 17.43
N GLU A 259 -2.82 7.44 18.52
CA GLU A 259 -1.84 8.53 18.71
C GLU A 259 -0.41 7.97 18.77
N GLU A 260 -0.23 6.84 19.46
CA GLU A 260 1.05 6.12 19.51
C GLU A 260 1.50 5.68 18.12
N VAL A 261 0.56 5.20 17.29
CA VAL A 261 0.85 4.83 15.88
C VAL A 261 1.47 6.01 15.11
N LEU A 262 0.86 7.19 15.24
CA LEU A 262 1.36 8.41 14.57
C LEU A 262 2.69 8.89 15.14
N GLU A 263 2.89 8.79 16.46
CA GLU A 263 4.13 9.19 17.12
C GLU A 263 5.31 8.32 16.67
N ILE A 264 5.15 7.01 16.71
CA ILE A 264 6.21 6.08 16.27
C ILE A 264 6.53 6.27 14.79
N GLY A 265 5.51 6.44 13.94
CA GLY A 265 5.71 6.75 12.52
C GLY A 265 6.58 7.99 12.32
N ARG A 266 6.35 9.06 13.09
CA ARG A 266 7.17 10.28 13.06
C ARG A 266 8.60 10.02 13.54
N LYS A 267 8.77 9.25 14.62
CA LYS A 267 10.08 8.93 15.22
C LYS A 267 10.99 8.19 14.25
N ILE A 268 10.44 7.25 13.46
CA ILE A 268 11.22 6.46 12.51
C ILE A 268 11.33 7.11 11.13
N SER A 269 10.68 8.25 10.92
CA SER A 269 10.57 8.92 9.61
C SER A 269 11.94 9.12 8.94
N GLY A 270 12.97 9.49 9.69
CA GLY A 270 14.33 9.67 9.16
C GLY A 270 14.91 8.39 8.56
N GLN A 271 14.81 7.26 9.26
CA GLN A 271 15.27 5.95 8.78
C GLN A 271 14.45 5.47 7.58
N PHE A 272 13.13 5.63 7.65
CA PHE A 272 12.22 5.27 6.57
C PHE A 272 12.52 6.04 5.28
N LYS A 273 12.70 7.36 5.38
CA LYS A 273 13.06 8.23 4.27
C LYS A 273 14.41 7.85 3.65
N ALA A 274 15.42 7.59 4.48
CA ALA A 274 16.74 7.15 4.03
C ALA A 274 16.65 5.82 3.27
N LEU A 275 15.88 4.87 3.78
CA LEU A 275 15.66 3.57 3.13
C LEU A 275 15.00 3.74 1.76
N LEU A 276 13.92 4.52 1.67
CA LEU A 276 13.22 4.72 0.39
C LEU A 276 14.10 5.45 -0.64
N ARG A 277 14.88 6.46 -0.23
CA ARG A 277 15.82 7.15 -1.14
C ARG A 277 16.87 6.23 -1.73
N ASP A 278 17.32 5.22 -0.97
CA ASP A 278 18.31 4.25 -1.43
C ASP A 278 17.69 3.16 -2.33
N VAL A 279 16.46 2.75 -2.03
CA VAL A 279 15.75 1.65 -2.73
C VAL A 279 15.13 2.11 -4.05
N ILE A 280 14.48 3.28 -4.09
CA ILE A 280 13.70 3.74 -5.25
C ILE A 280 14.51 3.76 -6.55
N PRO A 281 15.71 4.34 -6.62
CA PRO A 281 16.48 4.39 -7.87
C PRO A 281 16.85 3.00 -8.39
N VAL A 282 17.11 2.05 -7.49
CA VAL A 282 17.50 0.68 -7.87
C VAL A 282 16.33 -0.08 -8.49
N ILE A 283 15.14 -0.03 -7.85
CA ILE A 283 13.96 -0.74 -8.37
C ILE A 283 13.37 -0.06 -9.61
N ALA A 284 13.53 1.27 -9.75
CA ALA A 284 13.08 1.99 -10.93
C ALA A 284 13.84 1.59 -12.20
N GLN A 285 15.13 1.26 -12.09
CA GLN A 285 15.92 0.76 -13.21
C GLN A 285 15.42 -0.58 -13.75
N ASP A 286 14.84 -1.43 -12.89
CA ASP A 286 14.22 -2.69 -13.31
C ASP A 286 12.88 -2.43 -14.05
N ALA A 287 12.12 -1.42 -13.61
CA ALA A 287 10.88 -1.02 -14.27
C ALA A 287 11.11 -0.52 -15.72
N ALA A 288 12.27 0.07 -16.00
CA ALA A 288 12.62 0.57 -17.33
C ALA A 288 13.03 -0.53 -18.32
N LYS A 289 13.30 -1.76 -17.84
CA LYS A 289 13.72 -2.91 -18.65
C LYS A 289 12.57 -3.83 -19.05
N THR A 290 11.37 -3.59 -18.51
CA THR A 290 10.15 -4.39 -18.73
C THR A 290 9.13 -3.61 -19.56
#